data_c351e9fdb7a031c6588ef815b13d6641
#
_entry.id   c351e9fdb7a031c6588ef815b13d6641
#
_cell.length_a   1.000
_cell.length_b   1.000
_cell.length_c   1.000
_cell.angle_alpha   90.00
_cell.angle_beta   90.00
_cell.angle_gamma   90.00
#
_symmetry.space_group_name_H-M   'P 1'
#
loop_
_entity.id
_entity.type
_entity.pdbx_description
1 polymer ?
#
loop_
_entity_poly.entity_id
_entity_poly.type
_entity_poly.pdbx_seq_one_letter_code
_entity_poly.pdbx_strand_id
1 'polypeptide(L)'
;MDNIVINILMLKFNQFISEGKSDILPVDVRAAVKERGGKIYQIGGAVRDELLGKISKDLDILVVGIEMSALGTLLRDYGKVNEVGKSFGILKFVPEGEKEEIDISVPRVDEKSTGKGHKDFVVKLGGDITLKQDQLRRDFWMNAIAKDIDTGKLWDLDGKGLTDIKNKEVRMISPTAFEDDPLRMLRAVQFASRFGFSIERETLREIRKNAPTISSVSPDRFQEEFRKMYDKSDKPSIGANLLYTTYLMKHIFPKCAGVPKIIDNIPKGNFPTFLAILLNGAYGVQTKSILQSKMRLSNKDAIAAQEVTNWMLFDGKSDKVQIVKFSKGLSPEGLKGIDAYQSSRLNGTLSLQLKRLPSLKTLKIKGNDLTQIGLKGRSIGDALDYALEIAIRAGKNNKEYLMRQVKKKYQIKEEVKVESVLKATLNSSQIRQIIALQKEIKYK
;
A
#
# COMPACT_ATOMS: atom_id res chain seq x y z
N MET A 1 -43.15 -4.33 -13.95
CA MET A 1 -42.05 -4.13 -14.93
C MET A 1 -40.73 -4.76 -14.54
N ASP A 2 -40.58 -5.16 -13.29
CA ASP A 2 -39.25 -5.56 -12.77
C ASP A 2 -38.78 -7.01 -13.12
N ASN A 3 -39.70 -7.96 -13.31
CA ASN A 3 -39.35 -9.34 -13.66
C ASN A 3 -38.90 -9.50 -15.12
N ILE A 4 -39.35 -8.67 -16.03
CA ILE A 4 -38.95 -8.74 -17.45
C ILE A 4 -37.54 -8.17 -17.62
N VAL A 5 -37.21 -7.08 -16.92
CA VAL A 5 -35.88 -6.48 -16.93
C VAL A 5 -34.85 -7.41 -16.29
N ILE A 6 -35.21 -8.07 -15.20
CA ILE A 6 -34.35 -9.08 -14.53
C ILE A 6 -34.13 -10.28 -15.46
N ASN A 7 -35.16 -10.78 -16.14
CA ASN A 7 -35.03 -11.89 -17.08
C ASN A 7 -34.23 -11.52 -18.34
N ILE A 8 -34.37 -10.28 -18.85
CA ILE A 8 -33.57 -9.81 -19.99
C ILE A 8 -32.10 -9.59 -19.58
N LEU A 9 -31.85 -9.07 -18.39
CA LEU A 9 -30.51 -8.96 -17.83
C LEU A 9 -29.88 -10.33 -17.59
N MET A 10 -30.64 -11.29 -17.07
CA MET A 10 -30.21 -12.66 -16.89
C MET A 10 -29.97 -13.38 -18.22
N LEU A 11 -30.80 -13.17 -19.24
CA LEU A 11 -30.59 -13.71 -20.58
C LEU A 11 -29.36 -13.11 -21.29
N LYS A 12 -29.20 -11.79 -21.25
CA LYS A 12 -27.98 -11.13 -21.76
C LYS A 12 -26.73 -11.49 -20.97
N PHE A 13 -26.84 -11.67 -19.67
CA PHE A 13 -25.77 -12.14 -18.80
C PHE A 13 -25.38 -13.59 -19.10
N ASN A 14 -26.36 -14.49 -19.29
CA ASN A 14 -26.10 -15.87 -19.69
C ASN A 14 -25.52 -15.97 -21.11
N GLN A 15 -25.93 -15.09 -22.03
CA GLN A 15 -25.36 -15.02 -23.38
C GLN A 15 -23.93 -14.47 -23.37
N PHE A 16 -23.67 -13.44 -22.58
CA PHE A 16 -22.32 -12.90 -22.37
C PHE A 16 -21.36 -13.90 -21.72
N ILE A 17 -21.87 -14.75 -20.79
CA ILE A 17 -21.08 -15.82 -20.16
C ILE A 17 -20.81 -16.96 -21.14
N SER A 18 -21.73 -17.28 -22.05
CA SER A 18 -21.54 -18.35 -23.05
C SER A 18 -20.52 -17.99 -24.13
N GLU A 19 -20.30 -16.70 -24.37
CA GLU A 19 -19.35 -16.18 -25.36
C GLU A 19 -17.96 -15.85 -24.81
N GLY A 20 -17.78 -15.82 -23.47
CA GLY A 20 -16.54 -15.39 -22.81
C GLY A 20 -15.96 -16.41 -21.83
N LYS A 21 -15.03 -17.27 -22.24
CA LYS A 21 -14.29 -18.29 -21.50
C LYS A 21 -15.11 -19.50 -21.08
N SER A 22 -15.34 -20.42 -22.03
CA SER A 22 -16.03 -21.69 -21.79
C SER A 22 -15.23 -22.74 -21.02
N ASP A 23 -13.94 -22.56 -20.76
CA ASP A 23 -13.12 -23.62 -20.16
C ASP A 23 -12.31 -23.17 -18.95
N ILE A 24 -13.02 -23.05 -17.81
CA ILE A 24 -12.40 -22.88 -16.48
C ILE A 24 -11.49 -24.08 -16.14
N LEU A 25 -11.88 -25.27 -16.56
CA LEU A 25 -11.13 -26.52 -16.52
C LEU A 25 -11.27 -27.22 -17.85
N PRO A 26 -10.22 -27.89 -18.36
CA PRO A 26 -10.29 -28.69 -19.57
C PRO A 26 -11.43 -29.70 -19.54
N VAL A 27 -12.06 -29.95 -20.69
CA VAL A 27 -13.26 -30.80 -20.79
C VAL A 27 -12.98 -32.22 -20.33
N ASP A 28 -11.82 -32.77 -20.65
CA ASP A 28 -11.34 -34.09 -20.24
C ASP A 28 -11.14 -34.21 -18.73
N VAL A 29 -10.59 -33.17 -18.08
CA VAL A 29 -10.47 -33.09 -16.61
C VAL A 29 -11.86 -33.11 -15.98
N ARG A 30 -12.80 -32.31 -16.53
CA ARG A 30 -14.20 -32.30 -16.01
C ARG A 30 -14.88 -33.66 -16.16
N ALA A 31 -14.69 -34.30 -17.30
CA ALA A 31 -15.23 -35.67 -17.54
C ALA A 31 -14.66 -36.69 -16.54
N ALA A 32 -13.34 -36.70 -16.35
CA ALA A 32 -12.67 -37.61 -15.43
C ALA A 32 -13.09 -37.42 -13.96
N VAL A 33 -13.32 -36.16 -13.54
CA VAL A 33 -13.86 -35.88 -12.19
C VAL A 33 -15.28 -36.42 -12.05
N LYS A 34 -16.15 -36.26 -13.06
CA LYS A 34 -17.52 -36.74 -13.05
C LYS A 34 -17.61 -38.29 -13.04
N GLU A 35 -16.80 -38.97 -13.82
CA GLU A 35 -16.71 -40.43 -13.85
C GLU A 35 -16.41 -41.03 -12.49
N ARG A 36 -15.66 -40.26 -11.62
CA ARG A 36 -15.39 -40.66 -10.24
C ARG A 36 -16.44 -40.15 -9.25
N GLY A 37 -17.59 -39.68 -9.72
CA GLY A 37 -18.70 -39.17 -8.88
C GLY A 37 -18.49 -37.76 -8.33
N GLY A 38 -17.46 -37.06 -8.77
CA GLY A 38 -17.17 -35.70 -8.34
C GLY A 38 -18.10 -34.66 -8.97
N LYS A 39 -18.37 -33.59 -8.23
CA LYS A 39 -19.05 -32.38 -8.72
C LYS A 39 -18.13 -31.17 -8.60
N ILE A 40 -18.13 -30.34 -9.61
CA ILE A 40 -17.18 -29.23 -9.72
C ILE A 40 -17.92 -27.89 -9.59
N TYR A 41 -17.44 -27.06 -8.70
CA TYR A 41 -18.00 -25.74 -8.46
C TYR A 41 -16.94 -24.66 -8.54
N GLN A 42 -17.28 -23.52 -9.14
CA GLN A 42 -16.58 -22.27 -8.91
C GLN A 42 -17.10 -21.67 -7.61
N ILE A 43 -16.20 -21.13 -6.77
CA ILE A 43 -16.54 -20.69 -5.42
C ILE A 43 -15.92 -19.32 -5.07
N GLY A 44 -16.38 -18.75 -3.96
CA GLY A 44 -15.69 -17.64 -3.29
C GLY A 44 -15.79 -16.30 -4.01
N GLY A 45 -14.64 -15.61 -4.07
CA GLY A 45 -14.56 -14.27 -4.61
C GLY A 45 -14.89 -14.14 -6.08
N ALA A 46 -14.58 -15.17 -6.87
CA ALA A 46 -14.83 -15.18 -8.32
C ALA A 46 -16.34 -15.14 -8.65
N VAL A 47 -17.14 -15.97 -7.97
CA VAL A 47 -18.60 -16.00 -8.17
C VAL A 47 -19.23 -14.67 -7.73
N ARG A 48 -18.84 -14.15 -6.57
CA ARG A 48 -19.32 -12.83 -6.10
C ARG A 48 -18.96 -11.72 -7.09
N ASP A 49 -17.72 -11.67 -7.55
CA ASP A 49 -17.22 -10.59 -8.43
C ASP A 49 -17.94 -10.68 -9.80
N GLU A 50 -18.21 -11.90 -10.32
CA GLU A 50 -19.04 -12.12 -11.51
C GLU A 50 -20.47 -11.57 -11.32
N LEU A 51 -21.11 -11.89 -10.18
CA LEU A 51 -22.45 -11.38 -9.85
C LEU A 51 -22.51 -9.85 -9.69
N LEU A 52 -21.38 -9.23 -9.36
CA LEU A 52 -21.22 -7.78 -9.31
C LEU A 52 -20.81 -7.15 -10.66
N GLY A 53 -20.76 -7.95 -11.75
CA GLY A 53 -20.33 -7.50 -13.07
C GLY A 53 -18.84 -7.17 -13.16
N LYS A 54 -18.01 -7.74 -12.28
CA LYS A 54 -16.56 -7.54 -12.25
C LYS A 54 -15.85 -8.78 -12.79
N ILE A 55 -14.80 -8.59 -13.55
CA ILE A 55 -13.95 -9.68 -14.03
C ILE A 55 -13.02 -10.09 -12.89
N SER A 56 -13.11 -11.34 -12.43
CA SER A 56 -12.13 -11.94 -11.52
C SER A 56 -11.01 -12.60 -12.33
N LYS A 57 -9.78 -12.41 -11.88
CA LYS A 57 -8.60 -13.14 -12.41
C LYS A 57 -8.35 -14.42 -11.60
N ASP A 58 -8.88 -14.52 -10.40
CA ASP A 58 -8.67 -15.62 -9.49
C ASP A 58 -9.76 -16.69 -9.79
N LEU A 59 -9.34 -17.90 -10.07
CA LEU A 59 -10.22 -19.05 -10.30
C LEU A 59 -10.09 -20.01 -9.11
N ASP A 60 -11.06 -19.98 -8.21
CA ASP A 60 -11.15 -20.88 -7.09
C ASP A 60 -12.15 -22.02 -7.43
N ILE A 61 -11.67 -23.23 -7.59
CA ILE A 61 -12.47 -24.43 -7.90
C ILE A 61 -12.61 -25.30 -6.65
N LEU A 62 -13.81 -25.82 -6.43
CA LEU A 62 -14.12 -26.79 -5.39
C LEU A 62 -14.61 -28.08 -6.04
N VAL A 63 -13.95 -29.18 -5.73
CA VAL A 63 -14.37 -30.52 -6.17
C VAL A 63 -14.97 -31.26 -4.97
N VAL A 64 -16.26 -31.57 -5.04
CA VAL A 64 -17.02 -32.28 -3.99
C VAL A 64 -17.19 -33.76 -4.37
N GLY A 65 -17.08 -34.68 -3.42
CA GLY A 65 -17.31 -36.09 -3.62
C GLY A 65 -16.06 -36.90 -3.97
N ILE A 66 -14.88 -36.28 -4.00
CA ILE A 66 -13.60 -36.97 -4.24
C ILE A 66 -12.63 -36.62 -3.12
N GLU A 67 -11.92 -37.61 -2.59
CA GLU A 67 -10.84 -37.41 -1.63
C GLU A 67 -9.67 -36.66 -2.26
N MET A 68 -9.00 -35.80 -1.48
CA MET A 68 -7.93 -34.95 -1.96
C MET A 68 -6.77 -35.72 -2.62
N SER A 69 -6.39 -36.85 -2.04
CA SER A 69 -5.34 -37.71 -2.59
C SER A 69 -5.72 -38.32 -3.94
N ALA A 70 -6.97 -38.78 -4.07
CA ALA A 70 -7.51 -39.32 -5.30
C ALA A 70 -7.64 -38.23 -6.39
N LEU A 71 -8.09 -37.04 -6.00
CA LEU A 71 -8.16 -35.86 -6.88
C LEU A 71 -6.76 -35.46 -7.38
N GLY A 72 -5.79 -35.41 -6.48
CA GLY A 72 -4.41 -35.08 -6.85
C GLY A 72 -3.80 -36.10 -7.82
N THR A 73 -4.10 -37.41 -7.65
CA THR A 73 -3.66 -38.45 -8.57
C THR A 73 -4.33 -38.30 -9.94
N LEU A 74 -5.64 -38.07 -9.97
CA LEU A 74 -6.39 -37.81 -11.21
C LEU A 74 -5.82 -36.63 -11.99
N LEU A 75 -5.60 -35.49 -11.32
CA LEU A 75 -5.15 -34.29 -11.99
C LEU A 75 -3.74 -34.41 -12.60
N ARG A 76 -2.87 -35.28 -12.04
CA ARG A 76 -1.52 -35.52 -12.60
C ARG A 76 -1.55 -36.17 -13.98
N ASP A 77 -2.61 -36.86 -14.35
CA ASP A 77 -2.79 -37.43 -15.67
C ASP A 77 -3.06 -36.34 -16.74
N TYR A 78 -3.41 -35.09 -16.31
CA TYR A 78 -3.81 -33.99 -17.18
C TYR A 78 -2.93 -32.76 -17.05
N GLY A 79 -1.89 -32.78 -16.20
CA GLY A 79 -1.02 -31.64 -16.03
C GLY A 79 -0.16 -31.70 -14.77
N LYS A 80 0.41 -30.55 -14.42
CA LYS A 80 1.27 -30.44 -13.23
C LYS A 80 0.45 -30.09 -12.00
N VAL A 81 0.67 -30.83 -10.90
CA VAL A 81 0.02 -30.62 -9.60
C VAL A 81 1.06 -30.32 -8.54
N ASN A 82 0.93 -29.15 -7.90
CA ASN A 82 1.72 -28.77 -6.73
C ASN A 82 0.82 -28.85 -5.49
N GLU A 83 1.23 -29.65 -4.50
CA GLU A 83 0.52 -29.81 -3.22
C GLU A 83 0.93 -28.73 -2.20
N VAL A 84 0.90 -27.47 -2.62
CA VAL A 84 1.18 -26.35 -1.73
C VAL A 84 -0.03 -26.08 -0.87
N GLY A 85 0.08 -26.34 0.44
CA GLY A 85 -1.05 -26.16 1.36
C GLY A 85 -1.88 -27.42 1.59
N LYS A 86 -1.26 -28.59 1.53
CA LYS A 86 -1.91 -29.88 1.82
C LYS A 86 -2.72 -29.88 3.11
N SER A 87 -2.27 -29.15 4.13
CA SER A 87 -2.99 -28.94 5.39
C SER A 87 -4.27 -28.11 5.25
N PHE A 88 -4.45 -27.40 4.13
CA PHE A 88 -5.62 -26.56 3.87
C PHE A 88 -6.50 -27.09 2.74
N GLY A 89 -6.17 -28.25 2.15
CA GLY A 89 -6.96 -28.89 1.12
C GLY A 89 -6.93 -28.19 -0.24
N ILE A 90 -5.81 -27.55 -0.62
CA ILE A 90 -5.67 -26.85 -1.89
C ILE A 90 -4.58 -27.52 -2.73
N LEU A 91 -4.91 -27.83 -3.99
CA LEU A 91 -4.01 -28.27 -5.03
C LEU A 91 -3.86 -27.15 -6.06
N LYS A 92 -2.63 -26.85 -6.43
CA LYS A 92 -2.32 -25.92 -7.51
C LYS A 92 -2.11 -26.73 -8.79
N PHE A 93 -2.98 -26.54 -9.75
CA PHE A 93 -3.03 -27.32 -10.99
C PHE A 93 -2.73 -26.45 -12.20
N VAL A 94 -1.80 -26.89 -13.03
CA VAL A 94 -1.51 -26.27 -14.34
C VAL A 94 -1.83 -27.33 -15.40
N PRO A 95 -2.92 -27.17 -16.16
CA PRO A 95 -3.28 -28.11 -17.25
C PRO A 95 -2.15 -28.24 -18.28
N GLU A 96 -2.08 -29.39 -18.96
CA GLU A 96 -1.11 -29.60 -20.01
C GLU A 96 -1.31 -28.58 -21.15
N GLY A 97 -0.22 -27.94 -21.59
CA GLY A 97 -0.27 -26.87 -22.60
C GLY A 97 -0.63 -25.48 -22.10
N GLU A 98 -1.10 -25.34 -20.85
CA GLU A 98 -1.44 -24.05 -20.24
C GLU A 98 -0.30 -23.48 -19.38
N LYS A 99 -0.39 -22.18 -19.08
CA LYS A 99 0.57 -21.48 -18.21
C LYS A 99 -0.05 -20.99 -16.91
N GLU A 100 -1.36 -20.84 -16.90
CA GLU A 100 -2.08 -20.31 -15.74
C GLU A 100 -2.33 -21.43 -14.73
N GLU A 101 -2.07 -21.13 -13.47
CA GLU A 101 -2.29 -22.02 -12.35
C GLU A 101 -3.72 -21.85 -11.83
N ILE A 102 -4.41 -22.96 -11.58
CA ILE A 102 -5.78 -23.00 -11.05
C ILE A 102 -5.73 -23.55 -9.63
N ASP A 103 -6.35 -22.87 -8.69
CA ASP A 103 -6.51 -23.34 -7.32
C ASP A 103 -7.71 -24.29 -7.25
N ILE A 104 -7.43 -25.59 -7.05
CA ILE A 104 -8.45 -26.63 -6.90
C ILE A 104 -8.46 -27.10 -5.45
N SER A 105 -9.60 -27.02 -4.80
CA SER A 105 -9.79 -27.43 -3.41
C SER A 105 -10.83 -28.54 -3.27
N VAL A 106 -10.74 -29.28 -2.16
CA VAL A 106 -11.82 -30.15 -1.70
C VAL A 106 -12.57 -29.50 -0.54
N PRO A 107 -13.84 -29.88 -0.26
CA PRO A 107 -14.57 -29.34 0.88
C PRO A 107 -13.84 -29.60 2.19
N ARG A 108 -13.96 -28.66 3.12
CA ARG A 108 -13.38 -28.80 4.45
C ARG A 108 -14.31 -28.30 5.53
N VAL A 109 -14.09 -28.80 6.74
CA VAL A 109 -14.71 -28.30 7.98
C VAL A 109 -13.60 -27.96 8.95
N ASP A 110 -13.69 -26.82 9.59
CA ASP A 110 -12.76 -26.40 10.62
C ASP A 110 -13.33 -26.88 11.97
N GLU A 111 -12.80 -28.00 12.52
CA GLU A 111 -13.20 -28.52 13.83
C GLU A 111 -12.38 -27.84 14.91
N LYS A 112 -13.04 -27.26 15.94
CA LYS A 112 -12.35 -26.67 17.09
C LYS A 112 -11.63 -27.77 17.86
N SER A 113 -10.32 -27.68 17.98
CA SER A 113 -9.57 -28.47 18.94
C SER A 113 -9.62 -27.80 20.31
N THR A 114 -9.40 -28.57 21.36
CA THR A 114 -9.67 -28.23 22.79
C THR A 114 -8.85 -27.06 23.37
N GLY A 115 -8.18 -26.23 22.54
CA GLY A 115 -7.16 -25.29 22.95
C GLY A 115 -7.48 -23.82 22.84
N LYS A 116 -6.52 -23.04 23.19
CA LYS A 116 -6.59 -21.59 23.30
C LYS A 116 -5.93 -20.95 22.07
N GLY A 117 -6.71 -20.50 21.07
CA GLY A 117 -6.23 -19.62 20.01
C GLY A 117 -6.38 -20.15 18.57
N HIS A 118 -6.13 -19.28 17.57
CA HIS A 118 -6.31 -19.50 16.13
C HIS A 118 -5.52 -20.65 15.49
N LYS A 119 -4.59 -21.29 16.21
CA LYS A 119 -3.78 -22.40 15.70
C LYS A 119 -4.35 -23.77 16.03
N ASP A 120 -5.47 -23.83 16.75
CA ASP A 120 -6.04 -25.04 17.31
C ASP A 120 -7.25 -25.58 16.51
N PHE A 121 -7.29 -25.32 15.19
CA PHE A 121 -8.27 -25.97 14.32
C PHE A 121 -7.67 -27.24 13.73
N VAL A 122 -8.37 -28.34 13.90
CA VAL A 122 -8.18 -29.54 13.09
C VAL A 122 -9.00 -29.36 11.82
N VAL A 123 -8.32 -29.22 10.69
CA VAL A 123 -8.98 -29.14 9.39
C VAL A 123 -9.30 -30.55 8.96
N LYS A 124 -10.59 -30.90 8.89
CA LYS A 124 -11.05 -32.15 8.29
C LYS A 124 -11.30 -31.89 6.82
N LEU A 125 -10.65 -32.66 5.98
CA LEU A 125 -10.76 -32.65 4.52
C LEU A 125 -11.40 -33.90 4.05
N GLY A 126 -12.17 -33.87 2.95
CA GLY A 126 -12.53 -35.11 2.31
C GLY A 126 -13.82 -35.11 1.50
N GLY A 127 -13.99 -36.19 0.76
CA GLY A 127 -15.12 -36.41 -0.13
C GLY A 127 -16.48 -36.53 0.58
N ASP A 128 -16.48 -36.84 1.86
CA ASP A 128 -17.71 -36.94 2.67
C ASP A 128 -18.27 -35.58 3.10
N ILE A 129 -17.49 -34.53 2.97
CA ILE A 129 -17.92 -33.17 3.33
C ILE A 129 -18.76 -32.60 2.20
N THR A 130 -19.94 -32.14 2.54
CA THR A 130 -20.90 -31.58 1.57
C THR A 130 -20.56 -30.14 1.19
N LEU A 131 -21.03 -29.68 0.02
CA LEU A 131 -20.96 -28.27 -0.38
C LEU A 131 -21.55 -27.35 0.69
N LYS A 132 -22.68 -27.72 1.31
CA LYS A 132 -23.32 -26.94 2.38
C LYS A 132 -22.39 -26.75 3.58
N GLN A 133 -21.68 -27.77 4.00
CA GLN A 133 -20.73 -27.65 5.13
C GLN A 133 -19.57 -26.73 4.79
N ASP A 134 -19.01 -26.79 3.56
CA ASP A 134 -17.97 -25.85 3.12
C ASP A 134 -18.47 -24.42 3.05
N GLN A 135 -19.70 -24.20 2.58
CA GLN A 135 -20.31 -22.87 2.54
C GLN A 135 -20.46 -22.25 3.94
N LEU A 136 -20.93 -23.05 4.93
CA LEU A 136 -21.22 -22.58 6.30
C LEU A 136 -19.97 -22.20 7.10
N ARG A 137 -18.77 -22.67 6.74
CA ARG A 137 -17.52 -22.27 7.43
C ARG A 137 -16.95 -20.94 6.93
N ARG A 138 -17.48 -20.38 5.82
CA ARG A 138 -16.97 -19.14 5.22
C ARG A 138 -17.25 -17.93 6.10
N ASP A 139 -16.72 -16.78 5.69
CA ASP A 139 -16.85 -15.54 6.45
C ASP A 139 -18.22 -14.87 6.26
N PHE A 140 -18.65 -14.66 5.01
CA PHE A 140 -19.85 -13.90 4.67
C PHE A 140 -20.69 -14.63 3.62
N TRP A 141 -22.02 -14.45 3.70
CA TRP A 141 -22.95 -15.07 2.75
C TRP A 141 -22.65 -14.73 1.30
N MET A 142 -22.28 -13.48 1.00
CA MET A 142 -21.91 -13.09 -0.36
C MET A 142 -20.68 -13.83 -0.92
N ASN A 143 -19.84 -14.42 -0.06
CA ASN A 143 -18.67 -15.20 -0.45
C ASN A 143 -18.92 -16.71 -0.40
N ALA A 144 -20.12 -17.12 0.01
CA ALA A 144 -20.50 -18.53 0.15
C ALA A 144 -21.27 -19.09 -1.05
N ILE A 145 -21.60 -18.25 -2.02
CA ILE A 145 -22.27 -18.67 -3.24
C ILE A 145 -21.30 -19.55 -4.06
N ALA A 146 -21.80 -20.70 -4.50
CA ALA A 146 -21.08 -21.57 -5.42
C ALA A 146 -21.83 -21.64 -6.77
N LYS A 147 -21.08 -21.80 -7.86
CA LYS A 147 -21.61 -21.94 -9.22
C LYS A 147 -21.14 -23.28 -9.78
N ASP A 148 -22.08 -24.14 -10.11
CA ASP A 148 -21.81 -25.39 -10.83
C ASP A 148 -21.24 -25.04 -12.21
N ILE A 149 -20.04 -25.54 -12.53
CA ILE A 149 -19.35 -25.12 -13.76
C ILE A 149 -19.94 -25.74 -15.03
N ASP A 150 -20.68 -26.84 -14.91
CA ASP A 150 -21.27 -27.50 -16.04
C ASP A 150 -22.66 -26.98 -16.41
N THR A 151 -23.45 -26.66 -15.38
CA THR A 151 -24.85 -26.22 -15.56
C THR A 151 -25.02 -24.72 -15.43
N GLY A 152 -24.01 -24.02 -14.90
CA GLY A 152 -24.10 -22.59 -14.52
C GLY A 152 -25.02 -22.31 -13.34
N LYS A 153 -25.61 -23.36 -12.71
CA LYS A 153 -26.54 -23.21 -11.59
C LYS A 153 -25.84 -22.66 -10.36
N LEU A 154 -26.44 -21.62 -9.77
CA LEU A 154 -25.99 -21.06 -8.50
C LEU A 154 -26.53 -21.87 -7.31
N TRP A 155 -25.65 -22.14 -6.37
CA TRP A 155 -25.93 -22.76 -5.08
C TRP A 155 -25.73 -21.73 -3.98
N ASP A 156 -26.83 -21.15 -3.55
CA ASP A 156 -26.89 -20.13 -2.50
C ASP A 156 -27.79 -20.61 -1.38
N LEU A 157 -27.23 -20.81 -0.19
CA LEU A 157 -28.01 -21.32 0.96
C LEU A 157 -29.06 -20.29 1.38
N ASP A 158 -30.30 -20.68 1.36
CA ASP A 158 -31.45 -19.86 1.73
C ASP A 158 -31.59 -18.54 0.92
N GLY A 159 -30.88 -18.42 -0.21
CA GLY A 159 -30.86 -17.22 -1.03
C GLY A 159 -30.21 -16.01 -0.35
N LYS A 160 -29.45 -16.23 0.72
CA LYS A 160 -28.89 -15.14 1.55
C LYS A 160 -27.76 -14.41 0.85
N GLY A 161 -26.88 -15.11 0.14
CA GLY A 161 -25.75 -14.50 -0.55
C GLY A 161 -26.19 -13.57 -1.68
N LEU A 162 -27.13 -13.99 -2.50
CA LEU A 162 -27.73 -13.18 -3.57
C LEU A 162 -28.49 -11.97 -3.00
N THR A 163 -29.21 -12.20 -1.90
CA THR A 163 -29.93 -11.12 -1.20
C THR A 163 -28.95 -10.07 -0.68
N ASP A 164 -27.84 -10.46 -0.07
CA ASP A 164 -26.81 -9.56 0.45
C ASP A 164 -26.13 -8.76 -0.67
N ILE A 165 -25.83 -9.41 -1.82
CA ILE A 165 -25.28 -8.73 -2.99
C ILE A 165 -26.28 -7.68 -3.52
N LYS A 166 -27.56 -8.04 -3.64
CA LYS A 166 -28.64 -7.13 -4.09
C LYS A 166 -28.81 -5.94 -3.16
N ASN A 167 -28.78 -6.19 -1.85
CA ASN A 167 -28.96 -5.17 -0.81
C ASN A 167 -27.67 -4.36 -0.55
N LYS A 168 -26.53 -4.79 -1.12
CA LYS A 168 -25.20 -4.22 -0.88
C LYS A 168 -24.83 -4.28 0.60
N GLU A 169 -24.98 -5.46 1.19
CA GLU A 169 -24.68 -5.74 2.59
C GLU A 169 -23.60 -6.79 2.76
N VAL A 170 -22.78 -6.63 3.79
CA VAL A 170 -21.84 -7.62 4.28
C VAL A 170 -22.43 -8.26 5.52
N ARG A 171 -22.83 -9.53 5.44
CA ARG A 171 -23.46 -10.29 6.50
C ARG A 171 -22.64 -11.54 6.84
N MET A 172 -22.31 -11.71 8.12
CA MET A 172 -21.66 -12.93 8.62
C MET A 172 -22.54 -14.16 8.43
N ILE A 173 -21.91 -15.32 8.20
CA ILE A 173 -22.63 -16.59 8.05
C ILE A 173 -23.11 -17.12 9.40
N SER A 174 -22.26 -17.03 10.42
CA SER A 174 -22.49 -17.57 11.75
C SER A 174 -22.26 -16.51 12.82
N PRO A 175 -23.05 -16.50 13.91
CA PRO A 175 -22.77 -15.66 15.09
C PRO A 175 -21.38 -15.89 15.69
N THR A 176 -20.80 -17.09 15.55
CA THR A 176 -19.45 -17.43 16.05
C THR A 176 -18.33 -17.10 15.06
N ALA A 177 -18.66 -16.59 13.87
CA ALA A 177 -17.69 -16.36 12.80
C ALA A 177 -16.45 -15.55 13.25
N PHE A 178 -16.62 -14.58 14.15
CA PHE A 178 -15.55 -13.72 14.65
C PHE A 178 -14.79 -14.31 15.84
N GLU A 179 -15.40 -15.24 16.56
CA GLU A 179 -14.72 -16.05 17.58
C GLU A 179 -13.80 -17.09 16.91
N ASP A 180 -14.26 -17.67 15.80
CA ASP A 180 -13.51 -18.64 15.02
C ASP A 180 -12.28 -18.00 14.34
N ASP A 181 -12.44 -16.84 13.72
CA ASP A 181 -11.33 -16.06 13.13
C ASP A 181 -11.59 -14.54 13.27
N PRO A 182 -10.97 -13.88 14.25
CA PRO A 182 -11.10 -12.43 14.44
C PRO A 182 -10.70 -11.57 13.22
N LEU A 183 -9.86 -12.09 12.29
CA LEU A 183 -9.57 -11.35 11.06
C LEU A 183 -10.83 -11.10 10.24
N ARG A 184 -11.84 -11.95 10.32
CA ARG A 184 -13.10 -11.76 9.59
C ARG A 184 -13.76 -10.42 9.92
N MET A 185 -13.55 -9.86 11.11
CA MET A 185 -14.01 -8.51 11.46
C MET A 185 -13.38 -7.44 10.56
N LEU A 186 -12.07 -7.53 10.35
CA LEU A 186 -11.36 -6.60 9.46
C LEU A 186 -11.70 -6.84 7.99
N ARG A 187 -11.92 -8.11 7.61
CA ARG A 187 -12.41 -8.47 6.26
C ARG A 187 -13.79 -7.88 5.99
N ALA A 188 -14.71 -7.84 6.98
CA ALA A 188 -16.01 -7.16 6.83
C ALA A 188 -15.82 -5.67 6.47
N VAL A 189 -14.94 -4.98 7.19
CA VAL A 189 -14.59 -3.58 6.91
C VAL A 189 -13.97 -3.42 5.53
N GLN A 190 -13.04 -4.31 5.16
CA GLN A 190 -12.37 -4.29 3.86
C GLN A 190 -13.37 -4.50 2.72
N PHE A 191 -14.28 -5.48 2.81
CA PHE A 191 -15.29 -5.73 1.80
C PHE A 191 -16.31 -4.59 1.69
N ALA A 192 -16.78 -4.06 2.82
CA ALA A 192 -17.67 -2.92 2.84
C ALA A 192 -17.03 -1.70 2.14
N SER A 193 -15.75 -1.45 2.40
CA SER A 193 -14.98 -0.38 1.74
C SER A 193 -14.79 -0.63 0.24
N ARG A 194 -14.38 -1.87 -0.12
CA ARG A 194 -14.09 -2.26 -1.51
C ARG A 194 -15.30 -2.18 -2.43
N PHE A 195 -16.47 -2.61 -1.94
CA PHE A 195 -17.69 -2.69 -2.74
C PHE A 195 -18.64 -1.52 -2.53
N GLY A 196 -18.37 -0.65 -1.56
CA GLY A 196 -19.30 0.40 -1.15
C GLY A 196 -20.56 -0.18 -0.49
N PHE A 197 -20.43 -1.30 0.23
CA PHE A 197 -21.50 -1.98 0.93
C PHE A 197 -21.62 -1.49 2.38
N SER A 198 -22.82 -1.65 2.96
CA SER A 198 -23.01 -1.52 4.41
C SER A 198 -22.65 -2.84 5.12
N ILE A 199 -22.35 -2.75 6.40
CA ILE A 199 -22.27 -3.95 7.25
C ILE A 199 -23.65 -4.14 7.88
N GLU A 200 -24.21 -5.34 7.72
CA GLU A 200 -25.54 -5.70 8.29
C GLU A 200 -25.54 -5.49 9.82
N ARG A 201 -26.71 -5.11 10.35
CA ARG A 201 -26.85 -4.64 11.73
C ARG A 201 -26.37 -5.64 12.79
N GLU A 202 -26.75 -6.91 12.65
CA GLU A 202 -26.33 -7.98 13.57
C GLU A 202 -24.82 -8.24 13.46
N THR A 203 -24.32 -8.30 12.24
CA THR A 203 -22.89 -8.43 11.93
C THR A 203 -22.09 -7.30 12.57
N LEU A 204 -22.57 -6.05 12.46
CA LEU A 204 -21.92 -4.89 13.09
C LEU A 204 -21.91 -4.99 14.63
N ARG A 205 -22.99 -5.51 15.23
CA ARG A 205 -23.08 -5.73 16.67
C ARG A 205 -22.07 -6.78 17.14
N GLU A 206 -21.98 -7.91 16.43
CA GLU A 206 -21.03 -8.97 16.78
C GLU A 206 -19.57 -8.55 16.54
N ILE A 207 -19.27 -7.73 15.52
CA ILE A 207 -17.94 -7.13 15.36
C ILE A 207 -17.59 -6.28 16.59
N ARG A 208 -18.48 -5.41 17.04
CA ARG A 208 -18.22 -4.54 18.21
C ARG A 208 -17.98 -5.33 19.49
N LYS A 209 -18.75 -6.39 19.71
CA LYS A 209 -18.61 -7.29 20.85
C LYS A 209 -17.25 -8.00 20.84
N ASN A 210 -16.82 -8.49 19.67
CA ASN A 210 -15.59 -9.25 19.50
C ASN A 210 -14.36 -8.38 19.16
N ALA A 211 -14.51 -7.06 19.01
CA ALA A 211 -13.42 -6.15 18.63
C ALA A 211 -12.12 -6.30 19.46
N PRO A 212 -12.16 -6.56 20.78
CA PRO A 212 -10.94 -6.76 21.57
C PRO A 212 -10.08 -7.95 21.09
N THR A 213 -10.69 -8.99 20.52
CA THR A 213 -9.97 -10.19 20.08
C THR A 213 -9.15 -9.95 18.81
N ILE A 214 -9.35 -8.82 18.11
CA ILE A 214 -8.60 -8.47 16.90
C ILE A 214 -7.09 -8.42 17.15
N SER A 215 -6.65 -8.13 18.37
CA SER A 215 -5.24 -8.08 18.76
C SER A 215 -4.50 -9.43 18.64
N SER A 216 -5.22 -10.55 18.55
CA SER A 216 -4.66 -11.89 18.37
C SER A 216 -4.29 -12.21 16.92
N VAL A 217 -4.72 -11.40 15.95
CA VAL A 217 -4.41 -11.58 14.53
C VAL A 217 -2.96 -11.24 14.25
N SER A 218 -2.31 -12.05 13.40
CA SER A 218 -0.90 -11.81 13.04
C SER A 218 -0.71 -10.53 12.24
N PRO A 219 0.44 -9.84 12.40
CA PRO A 219 0.74 -8.60 11.70
C PRO A 219 0.65 -8.69 10.17
N ASP A 220 1.06 -9.82 9.57
CA ASP A 220 1.02 -10.02 8.12
C ASP A 220 -0.41 -10.00 7.59
N ARG A 221 -1.32 -10.69 8.30
CA ARG A 221 -2.74 -10.72 7.94
C ARG A 221 -3.39 -9.33 8.08
N PHE A 222 -2.97 -8.52 9.07
CA PHE A 222 -3.39 -7.12 9.14
C PHE A 222 -2.95 -6.33 7.93
N GLN A 223 -1.66 -6.40 7.59
CA GLN A 223 -1.11 -5.67 6.46
C GLN A 223 -1.86 -5.98 5.17
N GLU A 224 -2.15 -7.26 4.93
CA GLU A 224 -2.85 -7.71 3.73
C GLU A 224 -4.26 -7.09 3.60
N GLU A 225 -5.07 -7.12 4.68
CA GLU A 225 -6.42 -6.56 4.63
C GLU A 225 -6.42 -5.02 4.54
N PHE A 226 -5.50 -4.33 5.23
CA PHE A 226 -5.35 -2.87 5.08
C PHE A 226 -4.89 -2.50 3.67
N ARG A 227 -3.99 -3.29 3.08
CA ARG A 227 -3.56 -3.09 1.69
C ARG A 227 -4.71 -3.28 0.72
N LYS A 228 -5.49 -4.36 0.87
CA LYS A 228 -6.70 -4.59 0.06
C LYS A 228 -7.72 -3.47 0.22
N MET A 229 -7.92 -2.97 1.44
CA MET A 229 -8.81 -1.84 1.71
C MET A 229 -8.36 -0.57 0.99
N TYR A 230 -7.06 -0.30 0.92
CA TYR A 230 -6.51 0.84 0.19
C TYR A 230 -6.51 0.63 -1.33
N ASP A 231 -5.93 -0.48 -1.80
CA ASP A 231 -5.69 -0.70 -3.24
C ASP A 231 -6.98 -0.98 -4.02
N LYS A 232 -7.94 -1.68 -3.41
CA LYS A 232 -9.16 -2.18 -4.06
C LYS A 232 -10.42 -1.33 -3.78
N SER A 233 -10.34 -0.29 -2.96
CA SER A 233 -11.46 0.63 -2.70
C SER A 233 -11.32 1.93 -3.49
N ASP A 234 -12.42 2.41 -4.06
CA ASP A 234 -12.45 3.75 -4.65
C ASP A 234 -12.45 4.84 -3.56
N LYS A 235 -13.07 4.53 -2.41
CA LYS A 235 -13.16 5.41 -1.24
C LYS A 235 -12.65 4.71 0.02
N PRO A 236 -11.33 4.67 0.24
CA PRO A 236 -10.76 4.07 1.45
C PRO A 236 -11.26 4.69 2.77
N SER A 237 -11.79 5.94 2.73
CA SER A 237 -12.41 6.59 3.88
C SER A 237 -13.60 5.82 4.45
N ILE A 238 -14.34 5.07 3.62
CA ILE A 238 -15.44 4.20 4.09
C ILE A 238 -14.88 3.17 5.07
N GLY A 239 -13.84 2.44 4.67
CA GLY A 239 -13.17 1.47 5.55
C GLY A 239 -12.56 2.10 6.77
N ALA A 240 -11.87 3.23 6.61
CA ALA A 240 -11.29 3.98 7.71
C ALA A 240 -12.36 4.40 8.75
N ASN A 241 -13.52 4.91 8.32
CA ASN A 241 -14.64 5.24 9.21
C ASN A 241 -15.23 4.00 9.89
N LEU A 242 -15.37 2.90 9.14
CA LEU A 242 -15.84 1.63 9.71
C LEU A 242 -14.91 1.08 10.77
N LEU A 243 -13.58 1.24 10.67
CA LEU A 243 -12.65 0.87 11.72
C LEU A 243 -12.96 1.57 13.06
N TYR A 244 -13.40 2.83 13.01
CA TYR A 244 -13.83 3.56 14.23
C TYR A 244 -15.20 3.09 14.71
N THR A 245 -16.19 3.01 13.83
CA THR A 245 -17.57 2.64 14.21
C THR A 245 -17.68 1.20 14.70
N THR A 246 -16.76 0.32 14.29
CA THR A 246 -16.65 -1.07 14.76
C THR A 246 -15.76 -1.23 15.98
N TYR A 247 -15.15 -0.17 16.50
CA TYR A 247 -14.15 -0.15 17.57
C TYR A 247 -12.83 -0.86 17.26
N LEU A 248 -12.64 -1.39 16.05
CA LEU A 248 -11.40 -2.07 15.65
C LEU A 248 -10.20 -1.14 15.73
N MET A 249 -10.36 0.14 15.30
CA MET A 249 -9.27 1.12 15.36
C MET A 249 -8.70 1.28 16.77
N LYS A 250 -9.56 1.33 17.80
CA LYS A 250 -9.17 1.44 19.21
C LYS A 250 -8.26 0.30 19.67
N HIS A 251 -8.47 -0.92 19.15
CA HIS A 251 -7.69 -2.10 19.53
C HIS A 251 -6.45 -2.30 18.66
N ILE A 252 -6.46 -1.81 17.42
CA ILE A 252 -5.30 -1.91 16.51
C ILE A 252 -4.34 -0.74 16.74
N PHE A 253 -4.86 0.50 16.73
CA PHE A 253 -4.10 1.75 16.86
C PHE A 253 -4.76 2.69 17.88
N PRO A 254 -4.60 2.44 19.19
CA PRO A 254 -5.37 3.11 20.25
C PRO A 254 -5.18 4.63 20.36
N LYS A 255 -4.07 5.18 19.84
CA LYS A 255 -3.79 6.62 19.85
C LYS A 255 -4.45 7.39 18.70
N CYS A 256 -5.00 6.69 17.71
CA CYS A 256 -5.59 7.36 16.54
C CYS A 256 -6.96 7.95 16.85
N ALA A 257 -7.22 9.15 16.32
CA ALA A 257 -8.48 9.87 16.46
C ALA A 257 -8.94 10.45 15.12
N GLY A 258 -10.11 10.02 14.65
CA GLY A 258 -10.74 10.52 13.43
C GLY A 258 -10.10 10.06 12.12
N VAL A 259 -10.83 10.26 11.03
CA VAL A 259 -10.39 9.92 9.66
C VAL A 259 -10.09 11.22 8.91
N PRO A 260 -8.86 11.41 8.43
CA PRO A 260 -8.52 12.57 7.62
C PRO A 260 -9.31 12.61 6.30
N LYS A 261 -9.92 13.76 5.97
CA LYS A 261 -10.74 13.93 4.75
C LYS A 261 -9.98 13.65 3.44
N ILE A 262 -8.65 13.81 3.46
CA ILE A 262 -7.80 13.65 2.27
C ILE A 262 -7.49 12.19 1.91
N ILE A 263 -7.92 11.22 2.75
CA ILE A 263 -7.52 9.81 2.60
C ILE A 263 -7.96 9.19 1.27
N ASP A 264 -9.07 9.66 0.69
CA ASP A 264 -9.58 9.20 -0.61
C ASP A 264 -8.79 9.76 -1.80
N ASN A 265 -8.07 10.85 -1.60
CA ASN A 265 -7.33 11.52 -2.66
C ASN A 265 -5.90 11.01 -2.82
N ILE A 266 -5.49 10.00 -2.04
CA ILE A 266 -4.14 9.45 -2.11
C ILE A 266 -4.01 8.60 -3.37
N PRO A 267 -3.06 8.91 -4.27
CA PRO A 267 -2.87 8.14 -5.49
C PRO A 267 -2.52 6.67 -5.17
N LYS A 268 -3.11 5.72 -5.90
CA LYS A 268 -2.82 4.28 -5.74
C LYS A 268 -1.32 3.99 -5.83
N GLY A 269 -0.88 2.92 -5.17
CA GLY A 269 0.54 2.57 -5.06
C GLY A 269 1.33 3.36 -4.01
N ASN A 270 0.66 4.13 -3.15
CA ASN A 270 1.27 4.88 -2.04
C ASN A 270 0.78 4.38 -0.67
N PHE A 271 0.80 3.07 -0.47
CA PHE A 271 0.32 2.44 0.77
C PHE A 271 0.99 2.97 2.05
N PRO A 272 2.32 3.24 2.09
CA PRO A 272 2.95 3.88 3.25
C PRO A 272 2.35 5.25 3.58
N THR A 273 2.06 6.05 2.55
CA THR A 273 1.40 7.37 2.71
C THR A 273 -0.02 7.21 3.24
N PHE A 274 -0.78 6.25 2.71
CA PHE A 274 -2.12 5.94 3.23
C PHE A 274 -2.07 5.62 4.73
N LEU A 275 -1.14 4.77 5.17
CA LEU A 275 -0.97 4.43 6.58
C LEU A 275 -0.57 5.64 7.43
N ALA A 276 0.38 6.46 6.98
CA ALA A 276 0.79 7.67 7.68
C ALA A 276 -0.39 8.64 7.89
N ILE A 277 -1.21 8.82 6.86
CA ILE A 277 -2.40 9.68 6.91
C ILE A 277 -3.47 9.05 7.80
N LEU A 278 -3.72 7.74 7.70
CA LEU A 278 -4.67 7.02 8.55
C LEU A 278 -4.32 7.15 10.04
N LEU A 279 -3.03 7.08 10.38
CA LEU A 279 -2.53 7.29 11.74
C LEU A 279 -2.56 8.77 12.17
N ASN A 280 -2.71 9.68 11.23
CA ASN A 280 -2.88 11.13 11.43
C ASN A 280 -1.88 11.76 12.41
N GLY A 281 -0.61 11.34 12.35
CA GLY A 281 0.46 11.85 13.23
C GLY A 281 0.41 11.35 14.67
N ALA A 282 -0.57 10.51 15.05
CA ALA A 282 -0.81 10.07 16.43
C ALA A 282 0.40 9.40 17.11
N TYR A 283 1.31 8.83 16.33
CA TYR A 283 2.51 8.16 16.82
C TYR A 283 3.79 8.95 16.63
N GLY A 284 3.78 10.07 15.92
CA GLY A 284 4.94 10.94 15.72
C GLY A 284 6.19 10.16 15.28
N VAL A 285 7.27 10.29 16.03
CA VAL A 285 8.56 9.59 15.77
C VAL A 285 8.49 8.07 15.91
N GLN A 286 7.43 7.53 16.49
CA GLN A 286 7.21 6.09 16.67
C GLN A 286 6.46 5.44 15.49
N THR A 287 6.05 6.21 14.47
CA THR A 287 5.24 5.67 13.34
C THR A 287 5.92 4.48 12.69
N LYS A 288 7.21 4.54 12.40
CA LYS A 288 7.98 3.42 11.83
C LYS A 288 7.87 2.16 12.69
N SER A 289 8.22 2.24 13.96
CA SER A 289 8.25 1.07 14.86
C SER A 289 6.87 0.46 15.07
N ILE A 290 5.83 1.29 15.17
CA ILE A 290 4.45 0.82 15.30
C ILE A 290 3.99 0.08 14.04
N LEU A 291 4.26 0.61 12.85
CA LEU A 291 3.87 -0.05 11.60
C LEU A 291 4.65 -1.36 11.38
N GLN A 292 5.93 -1.41 11.77
CA GLN A 292 6.70 -2.65 11.71
C GLN A 292 6.18 -3.70 12.69
N SER A 293 5.85 -3.33 13.93
CA SER A 293 5.36 -4.27 14.93
C SER A 293 3.93 -4.75 14.66
N LYS A 294 3.03 -3.84 14.26
CA LYS A 294 1.60 -4.13 14.06
C LYS A 294 1.27 -4.71 12.69
N MET A 295 2.09 -4.44 11.68
CA MET A 295 1.81 -4.81 10.28
C MET A 295 2.98 -5.47 9.56
N ARG A 296 4.11 -5.74 10.22
CA ARG A 296 5.35 -6.21 9.56
C ARG A 296 5.72 -5.44 8.30
N LEU A 297 5.44 -4.14 8.30
CA LEU A 297 5.77 -3.32 7.15
C LEU A 297 7.27 -3.40 6.84
N SER A 298 7.65 -3.46 5.56
CA SER A 298 9.06 -3.49 5.16
C SER A 298 9.81 -2.28 5.73
N ASN A 299 11.12 -2.41 5.97
CA ASN A 299 11.89 -1.28 6.49
C ASN A 299 11.81 -0.05 5.57
N LYS A 300 11.81 -0.28 4.26
CA LYS A 300 11.67 0.76 3.24
C LYS A 300 10.33 1.50 3.35
N ASP A 301 9.23 0.77 3.39
CA ASP A 301 7.88 1.35 3.49
C ASP A 301 7.64 2.02 4.85
N ALA A 302 8.19 1.44 5.92
CA ALA A 302 8.06 2.00 7.26
C ALA A 302 8.85 3.33 7.43
N ILE A 303 10.02 3.45 6.80
CA ILE A 303 10.77 4.71 6.72
C ILE A 303 9.96 5.73 5.93
N ALA A 304 9.42 5.38 4.76
CA ALA A 304 8.62 6.28 3.96
C ALA A 304 7.39 6.80 4.74
N ALA A 305 6.69 5.93 5.46
CA ALA A 305 5.56 6.33 6.30
C ALA A 305 5.99 7.27 7.44
N GLN A 306 7.15 7.03 8.06
CA GLN A 306 7.71 7.91 9.08
C GLN A 306 8.06 9.29 8.51
N GLU A 307 8.67 9.35 7.35
CA GLU A 307 9.05 10.61 6.69
C GLU A 307 7.82 11.43 6.28
N VAL A 308 6.76 10.77 5.79
CA VAL A 308 5.45 11.42 5.55
C VAL A 308 4.87 11.96 6.86
N THR A 309 4.90 11.19 7.95
CA THR A 309 4.43 11.65 9.26
C THR A 309 5.24 12.85 9.75
N ASN A 310 6.58 12.81 9.63
CA ASN A 310 7.45 13.92 9.99
C ASN A 310 7.10 15.18 9.18
N TRP A 311 6.83 15.02 7.87
CA TRP A 311 6.37 16.12 7.02
C TRP A 311 5.00 16.66 7.45
N MET A 312 4.05 15.79 7.81
CA MET A 312 2.74 16.23 8.31
C MET A 312 2.85 17.11 9.54
N LEU A 313 3.77 16.77 10.44
CA LEU A 313 4.02 17.46 11.71
C LEU A 313 5.01 18.63 11.59
N PHE A 314 5.72 18.75 10.46
CA PHE A 314 6.71 19.77 10.24
C PHE A 314 6.06 21.16 10.14
N ASP A 315 6.50 22.12 10.94
CA ASP A 315 5.98 23.50 11.03
C ASP A 315 6.70 24.50 10.10
N GLY A 316 7.91 24.14 9.62
CA GLY A 316 8.73 24.97 8.74
C GLY A 316 8.31 25.03 7.27
N LYS A 317 7.08 24.61 6.90
CA LYS A 317 6.62 24.52 5.50
C LYS A 317 6.52 25.85 4.75
N SER A 318 6.45 26.96 5.45
CA SER A 318 6.47 28.31 4.88
C SER A 318 7.87 28.86 4.60
N ASP A 319 8.90 28.29 5.21
CA ASP A 319 10.29 28.71 5.03
C ASP A 319 11.03 27.80 4.04
N LYS A 320 11.40 28.36 2.90
CA LYS A 320 12.11 27.64 1.83
C LYS A 320 13.44 27.03 2.28
N VAL A 321 14.15 27.65 3.22
CA VAL A 321 15.41 27.12 3.77
C VAL A 321 15.14 25.90 4.63
N GLN A 322 14.11 25.96 5.48
CA GLN A 322 13.70 24.84 6.31
C GLN A 322 13.23 23.66 5.45
N ILE A 323 12.49 23.92 4.36
CA ILE A 323 12.08 22.89 3.39
C ILE A 323 13.31 22.17 2.80
N VAL A 324 14.32 22.93 2.36
CA VAL A 324 15.56 22.33 1.81
C VAL A 324 16.32 21.55 2.88
N LYS A 325 16.42 22.06 4.10
CA LYS A 325 17.06 21.33 5.22
C LYS A 325 16.33 20.02 5.52
N PHE A 326 15.00 20.04 5.60
CA PHE A 326 14.19 18.84 5.80
C PHE A 326 14.40 17.80 4.70
N SER A 327 14.45 18.24 3.44
CA SER A 327 14.55 17.34 2.28
C SER A 327 15.90 16.61 2.16
N LYS A 328 16.97 17.12 2.79
CA LYS A 328 18.32 16.50 2.71
C LYS A 328 18.40 15.09 3.27
N GLY A 329 17.52 14.72 4.21
CA GLY A 329 17.49 13.42 4.87
C GLY A 329 16.45 12.44 4.32
N LEU A 330 15.67 12.84 3.29
CA LEU A 330 14.59 12.01 2.78
C LEU A 330 15.08 10.85 1.91
N SER A 331 14.46 9.69 2.09
CA SER A 331 14.56 8.59 1.14
C SER A 331 13.79 8.89 -0.15
N PRO A 332 14.12 8.25 -1.28
CA PRO A 332 13.34 8.39 -2.52
C PRO A 332 11.85 8.06 -2.33
N GLU A 333 11.56 7.04 -1.53
CA GLU A 333 10.20 6.61 -1.20
C GLU A 333 9.48 7.61 -0.31
N GLY A 334 10.18 8.20 0.65
CA GLY A 334 9.63 9.25 1.50
C GLY A 334 9.29 10.51 0.72
N LEU A 335 10.17 10.93 -0.19
CA LEU A 335 9.89 12.07 -1.08
C LEU A 335 8.65 11.78 -1.96
N LYS A 336 8.56 10.59 -2.56
CA LYS A 336 7.37 10.16 -3.32
C LYS A 336 6.11 10.16 -2.45
N GLY A 337 6.22 9.70 -1.21
CA GLY A 337 5.11 9.68 -0.26
C GLY A 337 4.64 11.09 0.12
N ILE A 338 5.57 12.01 0.36
CA ILE A 338 5.26 13.42 0.66
C ILE A 338 4.62 14.10 -0.56
N ASP A 339 5.10 13.83 -1.77
CA ASP A 339 4.50 14.35 -3.00
C ASP A 339 3.05 13.86 -3.15
N ALA A 340 2.78 12.59 -2.88
CA ALA A 340 1.44 12.01 -2.89
C ALA A 340 0.53 12.68 -1.83
N TYR A 341 1.05 12.91 -0.62
CA TYR A 341 0.34 13.62 0.44
C TYR A 341 0.01 15.07 0.04
N GLN A 342 0.96 15.80 -0.53
CA GLN A 342 0.71 17.18 -0.96
C GLN A 342 -0.26 17.25 -2.14
N SER A 343 -0.15 16.33 -3.11
CA SER A 343 -1.08 16.23 -4.24
C SER A 343 -2.51 15.94 -3.76
N SER A 344 -2.70 15.11 -2.73
CA SER A 344 -4.01 14.81 -2.16
C SER A 344 -4.69 16.04 -1.54
N ARG A 345 -3.91 17.07 -1.20
CA ARG A 345 -4.39 18.35 -0.67
C ARG A 345 -4.51 19.45 -1.74
N LEU A 346 -4.34 19.11 -3.00
CA LEU A 346 -4.30 20.07 -4.13
C LEU A 346 -3.18 21.12 -4.00
N ASN A 347 -2.15 20.84 -3.24
CA ASN A 347 -0.95 21.67 -3.12
C ASN A 347 0.12 21.21 -4.13
N GLY A 348 0.98 22.12 -4.54
CA GLY A 348 2.15 21.76 -5.35
C GLY A 348 3.06 20.76 -4.62
N THR A 349 3.65 19.80 -5.35
CA THR A 349 4.50 18.76 -4.76
C THR A 349 5.80 19.31 -4.18
N LEU A 350 6.36 18.62 -3.19
CA LEU A 350 7.68 18.95 -2.62
C LEU A 350 8.77 18.90 -3.70
N SER A 351 8.73 17.89 -4.56
CA SER A 351 9.66 17.76 -5.69
C SER A 351 9.64 18.98 -6.61
N LEU A 352 8.47 19.53 -6.93
CA LEU A 352 8.35 20.76 -7.74
C LEU A 352 8.88 21.98 -7.00
N GLN A 353 8.62 22.08 -5.69
CA GLN A 353 9.16 23.18 -4.87
C GLN A 353 10.69 23.13 -4.84
N LEU A 354 11.29 21.94 -4.62
CA LEU A 354 12.74 21.76 -4.57
C LEU A 354 13.42 22.05 -5.92
N LYS A 355 12.79 21.67 -7.05
CA LYS A 355 13.31 21.97 -8.40
C LYS A 355 13.45 23.48 -8.67
N ARG A 356 12.63 24.30 -8.04
CA ARG A 356 12.64 25.77 -8.19
C ARG A 356 13.63 26.47 -7.25
N LEU A 357 14.24 25.74 -6.33
CA LEU A 357 15.17 26.28 -5.34
C LEU A 357 16.62 25.94 -5.72
N PRO A 358 17.60 26.79 -5.37
CA PRO A 358 18.99 26.44 -5.47
C PRO A 358 19.32 25.19 -4.65
N SER A 359 20.26 24.39 -5.13
CA SER A 359 20.83 23.24 -4.44
C SER A 359 22.36 23.33 -4.44
N LEU A 360 23.05 22.52 -3.63
CA LEU A 360 24.52 22.49 -3.65
C LEU A 360 25.08 22.18 -5.05
N LYS A 361 24.35 21.38 -5.86
CA LYS A 361 24.75 21.08 -7.25
C LYS A 361 24.65 22.31 -8.16
N THR A 362 23.60 23.12 -8.01
CA THR A 362 23.31 24.30 -8.85
C THR A 362 23.89 25.58 -8.30
N LEU A 363 24.45 25.57 -7.09
CA LEU A 363 25.07 26.72 -6.45
C LEU A 363 26.23 27.23 -7.32
N LYS A 364 26.32 28.55 -7.50
CA LYS A 364 27.32 29.19 -8.39
C LYS A 364 28.70 29.33 -7.77
N ILE A 365 28.87 29.03 -6.47
CA ILE A 365 30.18 28.85 -5.83
C ILE A 365 30.42 27.38 -5.51
N LYS A 366 31.68 26.97 -5.54
CA LYS A 366 32.14 25.61 -5.30
C LYS A 366 33.22 25.58 -4.23
N GLY A 367 33.55 24.38 -3.75
CA GLY A 367 34.60 24.21 -2.74
C GLY A 367 35.94 24.84 -3.14
N ASN A 368 36.33 24.74 -4.42
CA ASN A 368 37.58 25.37 -4.92
C ASN A 368 37.56 26.89 -4.77
N ASP A 369 36.43 27.54 -5.00
CA ASP A 369 36.33 28.99 -4.83
C ASP A 369 36.56 29.38 -3.36
N LEU A 370 36.11 28.55 -2.42
CA LEU A 370 36.26 28.77 -0.99
C LEU A 370 37.67 28.45 -0.50
N THR A 371 38.32 27.46 -1.09
CA THR A 371 39.74 27.14 -0.82
C THR A 371 40.64 28.30 -1.23
N GLN A 372 40.37 28.96 -2.37
CA GLN A 372 41.12 30.13 -2.86
C GLN A 372 41.07 31.31 -1.92
N ILE A 373 40.05 31.43 -1.08
CA ILE A 373 39.96 32.49 -0.04
C ILE A 373 40.38 32.00 1.34
N GLY A 374 41.07 30.85 1.44
CA GLY A 374 41.72 30.37 2.65
C GLY A 374 40.89 29.46 3.54
N LEU A 375 39.66 29.08 3.14
CA LEU A 375 38.87 28.09 3.90
C LEU A 375 39.37 26.67 3.68
N LYS A 376 39.37 25.85 4.72
CA LYS A 376 39.89 24.47 4.69
C LYS A 376 38.99 23.51 5.45
N GLY A 377 38.99 22.22 5.04
CA GLY A 377 38.31 21.14 5.75
C GLY A 377 36.82 21.42 5.93
N ARG A 378 36.30 21.23 7.14
CA ARG A 378 34.87 21.36 7.47
C ARG A 378 34.30 22.75 7.18
N SER A 379 35.11 23.79 7.32
CA SER A 379 34.66 25.19 7.08
C SER A 379 34.20 25.42 5.62
N ILE A 380 34.69 24.63 4.65
CA ILE A 380 34.21 24.68 3.25
C ILE A 380 32.77 24.21 3.17
N GLY A 381 32.44 23.09 3.84
CA GLY A 381 31.06 22.57 3.88
C GLY A 381 30.09 23.56 4.54
N ASP A 382 30.48 24.11 5.70
CA ASP A 382 29.68 25.10 6.44
C ASP A 382 29.47 26.38 5.61
N ALA A 383 30.48 26.83 4.86
CA ALA A 383 30.39 27.99 3.97
C ALA A 383 29.48 27.72 2.75
N LEU A 384 29.51 26.52 2.17
CA LEU A 384 28.60 26.12 1.10
C LEU A 384 27.15 26.08 1.58
N ASP A 385 26.91 25.54 2.77
CA ASP A 385 25.56 25.48 3.37
C ASP A 385 25.05 26.89 3.67
N TYR A 386 25.91 27.78 4.21
CA TYR A 386 25.57 29.19 4.41
C TYR A 386 25.25 29.89 3.08
N ALA A 387 26.08 29.72 2.07
CA ALA A 387 25.85 30.30 0.75
C ALA A 387 24.54 29.80 0.11
N LEU A 388 24.24 28.54 0.29
CA LEU A 388 22.96 27.97 -0.16
C LEU A 388 21.76 28.61 0.55
N GLU A 389 21.85 28.80 1.86
CA GLU A 389 20.82 29.50 2.65
C GLU A 389 20.60 30.94 2.15
N ILE A 390 21.68 31.69 1.93
CA ILE A 390 21.63 33.04 1.39
C ILE A 390 21.03 33.05 -0.03
N ALA A 391 21.44 32.13 -0.89
CA ALA A 391 20.90 32.04 -2.25
C ALA A 391 19.37 31.81 -2.24
N ILE A 392 18.87 30.97 -1.32
CA ILE A 392 17.43 30.69 -1.17
C ILE A 392 16.69 31.92 -0.63
N ARG A 393 17.19 32.52 0.46
CA ARG A 393 16.54 33.70 1.12
C ARG A 393 16.48 34.91 0.23
N ALA A 394 17.58 35.22 -0.43
CA ALA A 394 17.70 36.41 -1.29
C ALA A 394 17.15 36.17 -2.71
N GLY A 395 16.89 34.89 -3.11
CA GLY A 395 16.54 34.56 -4.49
C GLY A 395 17.70 34.85 -5.49
N LYS A 396 18.93 34.94 -5.02
CA LYS A 396 20.11 35.33 -5.81
C LYS A 396 21.19 34.26 -5.74
N ASN A 397 21.33 33.46 -6.81
CA ASN A 397 22.38 32.46 -6.97
C ASN A 397 23.46 32.97 -7.95
N ASN A 398 24.17 34.04 -7.56
CA ASN A 398 25.23 34.68 -8.34
C ASN A 398 26.57 34.56 -7.59
N LYS A 399 27.65 34.22 -8.31
CA LYS A 399 28.97 33.94 -7.72
C LYS A 399 29.52 35.10 -6.90
N GLU A 400 29.53 36.27 -7.45
CA GLU A 400 30.09 37.49 -6.78
C GLU A 400 29.31 37.83 -5.51
N TYR A 401 27.97 37.79 -5.61
CA TYR A 401 27.10 38.05 -4.47
C TYR A 401 27.37 37.07 -3.33
N LEU A 402 27.39 35.78 -3.65
CA LEU A 402 27.58 34.71 -2.66
C LEU A 402 28.99 34.76 -2.04
N MET A 403 30.02 34.99 -2.86
CA MET A 403 31.41 35.13 -2.36
C MET A 403 31.54 36.30 -1.41
N ARG A 404 30.92 37.44 -1.72
CA ARG A 404 30.89 38.61 -0.82
C ARG A 404 30.22 38.28 0.52
N GLN A 405 29.08 37.57 0.51
CA GLN A 405 28.40 37.20 1.74
C GLN A 405 29.24 36.23 2.58
N VAL A 406 29.88 35.23 1.95
CA VAL A 406 30.77 34.28 2.62
C VAL A 406 31.99 35.01 3.22
N LYS A 407 32.68 35.84 2.44
CA LYS A 407 33.83 36.65 2.94
C LYS A 407 33.42 37.46 4.16
N LYS A 408 32.27 38.15 4.11
CA LYS A 408 31.73 38.91 5.23
C LYS A 408 31.50 38.03 6.47
N LYS A 409 30.88 36.89 6.33
CA LYS A 409 30.60 35.98 7.45
C LYS A 409 31.86 35.43 8.11
N TYR A 410 32.84 35.06 7.30
CA TYR A 410 34.11 34.49 7.78
C TYR A 410 35.20 35.53 8.03
N GLN A 411 34.86 36.85 7.97
CA GLN A 411 35.76 37.98 8.22
C GLN A 411 37.04 37.95 7.34
N ILE A 412 36.92 37.40 6.14
CA ILE A 412 38.02 37.33 5.18
C ILE A 412 38.20 38.70 4.55
N LYS A 413 39.33 39.32 4.83
CA LYS A 413 39.66 40.61 4.22
C LYS A 413 39.79 40.45 2.71
N GLU A 414 39.22 41.39 1.95
CA GLU A 414 39.50 41.44 0.52
C GLU A 414 40.98 41.81 0.35
N GLU A 415 41.76 40.95 -0.29
CA GLU A 415 43.05 41.38 -0.82
C GLU A 415 42.74 42.47 -1.84
N VAL A 416 43.00 43.68 -1.44
CA VAL A 416 43.04 44.81 -2.39
C VAL A 416 44.12 44.43 -3.39
N LYS A 417 43.73 44.10 -4.62
CA LYS A 417 44.72 43.95 -5.69
C LYS A 417 45.35 45.33 -5.87
N VAL A 418 46.44 45.55 -5.18
CA VAL A 418 47.22 46.81 -5.23
C VAL A 418 47.46 47.23 -6.69
N GLU A 419 47.63 46.25 -7.57
CA GLU A 419 47.80 46.47 -9.01
C GLU A 419 46.58 47.14 -9.72
N SER A 420 45.32 46.80 -9.27
CA SER A 420 44.12 47.42 -9.86
C SER A 420 43.86 48.82 -9.33
N VAL A 421 44.23 49.09 -8.08
CA VAL A 421 44.15 50.43 -7.49
C VAL A 421 45.27 51.30 -8.09
N LEU A 422 46.49 50.81 -8.25
CA LEU A 422 47.60 51.48 -8.88
C LEU A 422 47.31 51.84 -10.37
N LYS A 423 46.65 50.91 -11.13
CA LYS A 423 46.23 51.16 -12.51
C LYS A 423 45.15 52.24 -12.64
N ALA A 424 44.35 52.44 -11.60
CA ALA A 424 43.26 53.43 -11.59
C ALA A 424 43.74 54.84 -11.14
N THR A 425 44.87 54.90 -10.43
CA THR A 425 45.36 56.15 -9.81
C THR A 425 46.72 56.60 -10.31
N LEU A 426 47.49 55.77 -10.99
CA LEU A 426 48.86 56.07 -11.40
C LEU A 426 49.07 55.80 -12.91
N ASN A 427 50.00 56.56 -13.52
CA ASN A 427 50.39 56.33 -14.89
C ASN A 427 51.31 55.08 -15.03
N SER A 428 51.48 54.59 -16.27
CA SER A 428 52.23 53.37 -16.55
C SER A 428 53.71 53.40 -16.09
N SER A 429 54.34 54.55 -16.00
CA SER A 429 55.71 54.71 -15.52
C SER A 429 55.79 54.54 -14.01
N GLN A 430 54.89 55.16 -13.27
CA GLN A 430 54.80 55.08 -11.80
C GLN A 430 54.48 53.66 -11.32
N ILE A 431 53.60 52.90 -12.07
CA ILE A 431 53.28 51.50 -11.78
C ILE A 431 54.55 50.62 -11.92
N ARG A 432 55.36 50.85 -12.96
CA ARG A 432 56.61 50.07 -13.16
C ARG A 432 57.62 50.29 -12.05
N GLN A 433 57.76 51.53 -11.56
CA GLN A 433 58.66 51.88 -10.45
C GLN A 433 58.24 51.21 -9.13
N ILE A 434 56.93 51.17 -8.83
CA ILE A 434 56.45 50.54 -7.61
C ILE A 434 56.60 48.98 -7.69
N ILE A 435 56.40 48.40 -8.84
CA ILE A 435 56.61 46.96 -9.03
C ILE A 435 58.10 46.59 -8.92
N ALA A 436 58.98 47.44 -9.41
CA ALA A 436 60.41 47.24 -9.27
C ALA A 436 60.86 47.31 -7.78
N LEU A 437 60.39 48.33 -7.03
CA LEU A 437 60.62 48.45 -5.60
C LEU A 437 60.08 47.32 -4.77
N GLN A 438 58.91 46.76 -5.10
CA GLN A 438 58.36 45.58 -4.43
C GLN A 438 59.19 44.31 -4.68
N LYS A 439 59.81 44.15 -5.84
CA LYS A 439 60.73 43.05 -6.13
C LYS A 439 62.05 43.20 -5.29
N GLU A 440 62.58 44.39 -5.12
CA GLU A 440 63.72 44.57 -4.27
C GLU A 440 63.50 44.36 -2.80
N ILE A 441 62.29 44.59 -2.28
CA ILE A 441 61.88 44.34 -0.88
C ILE A 441 61.66 42.88 -0.59
N LYS A 442 61.34 42.07 -1.61
CA LYS A 442 61.12 40.60 -1.46
C LYS A 442 62.41 39.79 -1.45
N TYR A 443 63.55 40.41 -1.77
CA TYR A 443 64.85 39.73 -1.82
C TYR A 443 65.82 40.26 -0.75
N LYS A 444 65.36 41.13 0.18
CA LYS A 444 65.99 41.47 1.45
C LYS A 444 65.19 40.82 2.58
#